data_09df4e18e1abfb9725a72c9db2a6c61d
#
_entry.id   09df4e18e1abfb9725a72c9db2a6c61d
#
_cell.length_a   1.000
_cell.length_b   1.000
_cell.length_c   1.000
_cell.angle_alpha   90.00
_cell.angle_beta   90.00
_cell.angle_gamma   90.00
#
_symmetry.space_group_name_H-M   'P 1'
#
loop_
_entity.id
_entity.type
_entity.pdbx_description
1 polymer ?
#
loop_
_entity_poly.entity_id
_entity_poly.type
_entity_poly.pdbx_seq_one_letter_code
_entity_poly.pdbx_strand_id
1 'polypeptide(L)'
;MKLKNGFVLRKMPGMNLVLPAGENIKTYKGALMLNDTAAFIYELLQEGLDSAVIRVRMLDEYDVTPEKAEEGINKTFALLVEGGVAEE
;
A
#
# COMPACT_ATOMS: atom_id res chain seq x y z
N MET A 1 -3.11 -11.79 1.28
CA MET A 1 -2.14 -11.02 0.50
C MET A 1 -0.89 -10.78 1.34
N LYS A 2 0.26 -10.78 0.75
CA LYS A 2 1.52 -10.63 1.45
C LYS A 2 2.43 -9.65 0.71
N LEU A 3 2.98 -8.67 1.43
CA LEU A 3 3.94 -7.74 0.85
C LEU A 3 5.27 -8.44 0.59
N LYS A 4 5.90 -8.10 -0.52
CA LYS A 4 7.24 -8.59 -0.83
C LYS A 4 8.26 -7.73 -0.07
N ASN A 5 9.35 -8.36 0.35
CA ASN A 5 10.45 -7.63 0.97
C ASN A 5 11.25 -6.87 -0.07
N GLY A 6 12.03 -5.90 0.38
CA GLY A 6 12.93 -5.18 -0.50
C GLY A 6 12.32 -4.00 -1.24
N PHE A 7 11.29 -3.41 -0.66
CA PHE A 7 10.68 -2.18 -1.18
C PHE A 7 10.56 -1.16 -0.06
N VAL A 8 10.69 0.11 -0.40
CA VAL A 8 10.56 1.20 0.55
C VAL A 8 9.52 2.19 0.06
N LEU A 9 8.79 2.77 0.99
CA LEU A 9 7.83 3.82 0.69
C LEU A 9 8.50 5.18 0.89
N ARG A 10 8.42 6.03 -0.13
CA ARG A 10 8.88 7.42 -0.02
C ARG A 10 7.68 8.33 -0.16
N LYS A 11 7.39 9.07 0.89
CA LYS A 11 6.27 10.00 0.89
C LYS A 11 6.72 11.37 0.45
N MET A 12 5.97 11.95 -0.50
CA MET A 12 6.18 13.31 -0.96
C MET A 12 4.82 13.99 -1.07
N PRO A 13 4.75 15.32 -0.96
CA PRO A 13 3.47 16.02 -1.07
C PRO A 13 2.76 15.68 -2.38
N GLY A 14 1.54 15.15 -2.26
CA GLY A 14 0.72 14.79 -3.40
C GLY A 14 1.13 13.56 -4.19
N MET A 15 2.24 12.92 -3.82
CA MET A 15 2.71 11.74 -4.53
C MET A 15 3.55 10.87 -3.63
N ASN A 16 3.25 9.57 -3.61
CA ASN A 16 3.99 8.62 -2.79
C ASN A 16 4.50 7.52 -3.70
N LEU A 17 5.74 7.09 -3.48
CA LEU A 17 6.38 6.10 -4.33
C LEU A 17 6.81 4.89 -3.54
N VAL A 18 6.53 3.70 -4.07
CA VAL A 18 7.12 2.46 -3.58
C VAL A 18 8.28 2.16 -4.51
N LEU A 19 9.47 2.10 -3.95
CA LEU A 19 10.71 1.95 -4.72
C LEU A 19 11.42 0.66 -4.33
N PRO A 20 12.08 0.02 -5.30
CA PRO A 20 12.87 -1.17 -4.99
C PRO A 20 14.09 -0.80 -4.16
N ALA A 21 14.51 -1.71 -3.30
CA ALA A 21 15.70 -1.56 -2.48
C ALA A 21 16.51 -2.86 -2.56
N GLY A 22 17.81 -2.75 -2.27
CA GLY A 22 18.68 -3.93 -2.29
C GLY A 22 18.73 -4.59 -3.66
N GLU A 23 18.56 -5.90 -3.68
CA GLU A 23 18.63 -6.67 -4.92
C GLU A 23 17.49 -6.37 -5.89
N ASN A 24 16.37 -5.88 -5.38
CA ASN A 24 15.24 -5.57 -6.25
C ASN A 24 15.52 -4.39 -7.19
N ILE A 25 16.52 -3.59 -6.88
CA ILE A 25 16.92 -2.49 -7.77
C ILE A 25 17.30 -3.00 -9.15
N LYS A 26 17.85 -4.22 -9.22
CA LYS A 26 18.30 -4.81 -10.49
C LYS A 26 17.15 -5.36 -11.34
N THR A 27 16.09 -5.84 -10.69
CA THR A 27 15.03 -6.56 -11.38
C THR A 27 13.72 -5.79 -11.48
N TYR A 28 13.43 -4.95 -10.49
CA TYR A 28 12.20 -4.17 -10.49
C TYR A 28 12.46 -2.84 -11.19
N LYS A 29 11.73 -2.59 -12.27
CA LYS A 29 11.93 -1.37 -13.06
C LYS A 29 10.86 -0.34 -12.73
N GLY A 30 11.31 0.88 -12.41
CA GLY A 30 10.43 2.00 -12.11
C GLY A 30 10.02 2.08 -10.66
N ALA A 31 8.88 2.69 -10.43
CA ALA A 31 8.32 2.91 -9.11
C ALA A 31 6.81 2.78 -9.17
N LEU A 32 6.21 2.31 -8.08
CA LEU A 32 4.76 2.24 -7.99
C LEU A 32 4.26 3.51 -7.31
N MET A 33 3.38 4.24 -8.00
CA MET A 33 2.85 5.48 -7.47
C MET A 33 1.57 5.21 -6.67
N LEU A 34 1.52 5.74 -5.45
CA LEU A 34 0.35 5.59 -4.57
C LEU A 34 -0.18 6.97 -4.18
N ASN A 35 -1.50 7.12 -4.15
CA ASN A 35 -2.09 8.30 -3.55
C ASN A 35 -1.97 8.20 -2.02
N ASP A 36 -2.37 9.26 -1.32
CA ASP A 36 -2.17 9.31 0.13
C ASP A 36 -2.92 8.20 0.87
N THR A 37 -4.13 7.89 0.45
CA THR A 37 -4.91 6.81 1.07
C THR A 37 -4.25 5.45 0.87
N ALA A 38 -3.79 5.18 -0.36
CA ALA A 38 -3.10 3.93 -0.66
C ALA A 38 -1.79 3.81 0.11
N ALA A 39 -1.06 4.93 0.26
CA ALA A 39 0.17 4.95 1.03
C ALA A 39 -0.10 4.65 2.52
N PHE A 40 -1.18 5.20 3.06
CA PHE A 40 -1.59 4.92 4.44
C PHE A 40 -1.85 3.41 4.63
N ILE A 41 -2.59 2.82 3.69
CA ILE A 41 -2.87 1.38 3.72
C ILE A 41 -1.57 0.56 3.61
N TYR A 42 -0.69 0.96 2.70
CA TYR A 42 0.59 0.28 2.51
C TYR A 42 1.43 0.29 3.79
N GLU A 43 1.49 1.43 4.49
CA GLU A 43 2.22 1.52 5.75
C GLU A 43 1.67 0.57 6.79
N LEU A 44 0.33 0.46 6.89
CA LEU A 44 -0.28 -0.45 7.86
C LEU A 44 0.01 -1.91 7.50
N LEU A 45 0.03 -2.22 6.21
CA LEU A 45 0.43 -3.56 5.75
C LEU A 45 1.87 -3.86 6.12
N GLN A 46 2.76 -2.88 6.01
CA GLN A 46 4.16 -3.05 6.41
C GLN A 46 4.31 -3.32 7.90
N GLU A 47 3.37 -2.83 8.71
CA GLU A 47 3.33 -3.14 10.14
C GLU A 47 2.78 -4.54 10.43
N GLY A 48 2.31 -5.26 9.40
CA GLY A 48 1.79 -6.60 9.57
C GLY A 48 0.31 -6.68 9.93
N LEU A 49 -0.42 -5.57 9.79
CA LEU A 49 -1.84 -5.54 10.13
C LEU A 49 -2.68 -6.16 9.01
N ASP A 50 -3.76 -6.85 9.41
CA ASP A 50 -4.66 -7.45 8.43
C ASP A 50 -5.73 -6.44 7.97
N SER A 51 -6.54 -6.86 6.98
CA SER A 51 -7.53 -5.97 6.38
C SER A 51 -8.59 -5.48 7.37
N ALA A 52 -8.95 -6.30 8.35
CA ALA A 52 -9.95 -5.90 9.34
C ALA A 52 -9.43 -4.75 10.20
N VAL A 53 -8.18 -4.83 10.65
CA VAL A 53 -7.55 -3.78 11.44
C VAL A 53 -7.33 -2.54 10.60
N ILE A 54 -6.90 -2.71 9.35
CA ILE A 54 -6.70 -1.59 8.44
C ILE A 54 -8.00 -0.82 8.24
N ARG A 55 -9.12 -1.52 8.09
CA ARG A 55 -10.43 -0.88 7.95
C ARG A 55 -10.76 -0.03 9.16
N VAL A 56 -10.53 -0.54 10.36
CA VAL A 56 -10.77 0.22 11.59
C VAL A 56 -9.91 1.49 11.62
N ARG A 57 -8.64 1.36 11.26
CA ARG A 57 -7.73 2.51 11.23
C ARG A 57 -8.17 3.55 10.21
N MET A 58 -8.67 3.11 9.05
CA MET A 58 -9.19 4.02 8.04
C MET A 58 -10.41 4.78 8.51
N LEU A 59 -11.31 4.12 9.24
CA LEU A 59 -12.50 4.77 9.78
C LEU A 59 -12.15 5.79 10.85
N ASP A 60 -11.05 5.58 11.58
CA ASP A 60 -10.57 6.53 12.56
C ASP A 60 -9.89 7.74 11.92
N GLU A 61 -9.16 7.52 10.82
CA GLU A 61 -8.35 8.56 10.19
C GLU A 61 -9.11 9.38 9.16
N TYR A 62 -10.06 8.77 8.47
CA TYR A 62 -10.80 9.41 7.38
C TYR A 62 -12.29 9.42 7.66
N ASP A 63 -12.97 10.44 7.13
CA ASP A 63 -14.41 10.53 7.21
C ASP A 63 -15.03 9.78 6.04
N VAL A 64 -15.05 8.45 6.15
CA VAL A 64 -15.55 7.56 5.10
C VAL A 64 -16.49 6.52 5.71
N THR A 65 -17.36 5.96 4.87
CA THR A 65 -18.22 4.86 5.29
C THR A 65 -17.43 3.55 5.30
N PRO A 66 -17.90 2.52 6.04
CA PRO A 66 -17.24 1.21 6.02
C PRO A 66 -17.13 0.64 4.61
N GLU A 67 -18.15 0.85 3.76
CA GLU A 67 -18.12 0.36 2.38
C GLU A 67 -17.05 1.04 1.55
N LYS A 68 -16.87 2.35 1.74
CA LYS A 68 -15.82 3.09 1.04
C LYS A 68 -14.44 2.69 1.53
N ALA A 69 -14.28 2.44 2.82
CA ALA A 69 -13.02 1.95 3.36
C ALA A 69 -12.65 0.60 2.75
N GLU A 70 -13.61 -0.32 2.69
CA GLU A 70 -13.41 -1.64 2.10
C GLU A 70 -13.02 -1.55 0.63
N GLU A 71 -13.71 -0.69 -0.12
CA GLU A 71 -13.41 -0.46 -1.53
C GLU A 71 -11.99 0.05 -1.72
N GLY A 72 -11.57 1.02 -0.88
CA GLY A 72 -10.22 1.57 -0.95
C GLY A 72 -9.15 0.53 -0.63
N ILE A 73 -9.41 -0.32 0.36
CA ILE A 73 -8.48 -1.40 0.72
C ILE A 73 -8.35 -2.38 -0.43
N ASN A 74 -9.46 -2.80 -1.02
CA ASN A 74 -9.44 -3.77 -2.12
C ASN A 74 -8.74 -3.20 -3.35
N LYS A 75 -8.97 -1.95 -3.68
CA LYS A 75 -8.29 -1.29 -4.80
C LYS A 75 -6.80 -1.19 -4.56
N THR A 76 -6.40 -0.86 -3.33
CA THR A 76 -4.99 -0.77 -2.98
C THR A 76 -4.33 -2.14 -3.07
N PHE A 77 -4.98 -3.18 -2.57
CA PHE A 77 -4.45 -4.55 -2.65
C PHE A 77 -4.23 -4.96 -4.11
N ALA A 78 -5.21 -4.71 -4.97
CA ALA A 78 -5.09 -5.03 -6.39
C ALA A 78 -3.93 -4.27 -7.04
N LEU A 79 -3.80 -3.00 -6.71
CA LEU A 79 -2.72 -2.16 -7.22
C LEU A 79 -1.34 -2.69 -6.80
N LEU A 80 -1.21 -3.10 -5.54
CA LEU A 80 0.06 -3.62 -5.03
C LEU A 80 0.44 -4.94 -5.70
N VAL A 81 -0.53 -5.82 -5.91
CA VAL A 81 -0.29 -7.09 -6.58
C VAL A 81 0.07 -6.88 -8.05
N GLU A 82 -0.70 -6.05 -8.74
CA GLU A 82 -0.42 -5.72 -10.14
C GLU A 82 0.92 -5.01 -10.31
N GLY A 83 1.28 -4.17 -9.34
CA GLY A 83 2.57 -3.47 -9.35
C GLY A 83 3.75 -4.34 -9.00
N GLY A 84 3.52 -5.60 -8.61
CA GLY A 84 4.61 -6.53 -8.31
C GLY A 84 5.25 -6.34 -6.95
N VAL A 85 4.64 -5.58 -6.06
CA VAL A 85 5.18 -5.35 -4.71
C VAL A 85 4.46 -6.19 -3.65
N ALA A 86 3.45 -6.96 -4.04
CA ALA A 86 2.74 -7.87 -3.16
C ALA A 86 2.35 -9.13 -3.91
N GLU A 87 2.09 -10.20 -3.16
CA GLU A 87 1.60 -11.48 -3.66
C GLU A 87 0.22 -11.74 -3.09
N GLU A 88 -0.60 -12.44 -3.84
CA GLU A 88 -1.91 -12.85 -3.33
C GLU A 88 -1.84 -13.90 -2.25
#